data_9c8bb9511dc3748ec792d491f8c70239
#
_entry.id   9c8bb9511dc3748ec792d491f8c70239
#
_cell.length_a   1.000
_cell.length_b   1.000
_cell.length_c   1.000
_cell.angle_alpha   90.00
_cell.angle_beta   90.00
_cell.angle_gamma   90.00
#
_symmetry.space_group_name_H-M   'P 1'
#
loop_
_entity.id
_entity.type
_entity.pdbx_description
1 polymer ?
#
loop_
_entity_poly.entity_id
_entity_poly.type
_entity_poly.pdbx_seq_one_letter_code
_entity_poly.pdbx_strand_id
1 'polypeptide(L)' 'MLSGEGFHTDQAFATAVILLILVIVINLISNLLASRLTAKGIQK' A
#
# COMPACT_ATOMS: atom_id res chain seq x y z
N MET A 1 -11.61 -23.66 -9.73
CA MET A 1 -11.68 -23.64 -9.45
C MET A 1 -11.83 -23.73 -8.74
N LEU A 2 -11.91 -23.72 -8.47
CA LEU A 2 -11.99 -23.86 -7.97
C LEU A 2 -12.38 -24.12 -6.96
N SER A 3 -12.38 -24.41 -6.35
CA SER A 3 -12.74 -24.79 -5.25
C SER A 3 -13.17 -23.80 -4.38
N GLY A 4 -14.17 -23.78 -3.80
CA GLY A 4 -14.66 -22.71 -3.01
C GLY A 4 -13.97 -22.57 -1.70
N GLU A 5 -13.64 -23.66 -1.10
CA GLU A 5 -13.09 -23.57 0.21
C GLU A 5 -11.74 -22.92 0.19
N GLY A 6 -10.86 -23.35 -0.63
CA GLY A 6 -9.56 -22.76 -0.70
C GLY A 6 -9.66 -21.33 -1.13
N PHE A 7 -10.64 -21.08 -1.96
CA PHE A 7 -10.83 -19.74 -2.48
C PHE A 7 -11.16 -18.76 -1.37
N HIS A 8 -11.98 -19.17 -0.42
CA HIS A 8 -12.35 -18.30 0.67
C HIS A 8 -11.13 -17.84 1.44
N THR A 9 -10.28 -18.78 1.81
CA THR A 9 -9.11 -18.46 2.58
C THR A 9 -8.17 -17.59 1.76
N ASP A 10 -8.00 -17.96 0.52
CA ASP A 10 -7.10 -17.21 -0.35
C ASP A 10 -7.59 -15.79 -0.52
N GLN A 11 -8.88 -15.63 -0.65
CA GLN A 11 -9.44 -14.32 -0.88
C GLN A 11 -9.17 -13.39 0.31
N ALA A 12 -9.38 -13.88 1.51
CA ALA A 12 -9.14 -13.06 2.68
C ALA A 12 -7.68 -12.69 2.79
N PHE A 13 -6.81 -13.65 2.55
CA PHE A 13 -5.39 -13.39 2.63
C PHE A 13 -4.96 -12.40 1.56
N ALA A 14 -5.46 -12.58 0.35
CA ALA A 14 -5.11 -11.68 -0.74
C ALA A 14 -5.55 -10.27 -0.45
N THR A 15 -6.74 -10.14 0.09
CA THR A 15 -7.27 -8.82 0.43
C THR A 15 -6.38 -8.14 1.46
N ALA A 16 -5.96 -8.88 2.46
CA ALA A 16 -5.11 -8.32 3.49
C ALA A 16 -3.78 -7.87 2.91
N VAL A 17 -3.22 -8.67 2.01
CA VAL A 17 -1.96 -8.32 1.39
C VAL A 17 -2.10 -7.06 0.54
N ILE A 18 -3.19 -6.99 -0.20
CA ILE A 18 -3.42 -5.82 -1.04
C ILE A 18 -3.55 -4.57 -0.18
N LEU A 19 -4.27 -4.67 0.92
CA LEU A 19 -4.41 -3.52 1.80
C LEU A 19 -3.07 -3.11 2.37
N LEU A 20 -2.27 -4.09 2.75
CA LEU A 20 -0.96 -3.79 3.30
C LEU A 20 -0.10 -3.08 2.28
N ILE A 21 -0.07 -3.59 1.07
CA ILE A 21 0.72 -2.99 0.01
C ILE A 21 0.21 -1.58 -0.27
N LEU A 22 -1.09 -1.42 -0.28
CA LEU A 22 -1.67 -0.11 -0.55
C LEU A 22 -1.21 0.90 0.49
N VAL A 23 -1.25 0.52 1.75
CA VAL A 23 -0.83 1.41 2.82
C VAL A 23 0.64 1.78 2.66
N ILE A 24 1.47 0.79 2.33
CA ILE A 24 2.88 1.04 2.16
C ILE A 24 3.12 1.99 0.99
N VAL A 25 2.43 1.78 -0.12
CA VAL A 25 2.59 2.62 -1.28
C VAL A 25 2.19 4.06 -0.97
N ILE A 26 1.06 4.22 -0.30
CA ILE A 26 0.59 5.54 0.05
C ILE A 26 1.61 6.24 0.96
N ASN A 27 2.15 5.51 1.92
CA ASN A 27 3.13 6.07 2.82
C ASN A 27 4.38 6.50 2.07
N LEU A 28 4.83 5.67 1.13
CA LEU A 28 6.02 6.00 0.37
C LEU A 28 5.80 7.24 -0.49
N ILE A 29 4.65 7.30 -1.13
CA ILE A 29 4.34 8.45 -1.96
C ILE A 29 4.27 9.71 -1.12
N SER A 30 3.61 9.64 0.01
CA SER A 30 3.51 10.78 0.90
C SER A 30 4.89 11.24 1.33
N ASN A 31 5.74 10.29 1.67
CA ASN A 31 7.08 10.61 2.12
C ASN A 31 7.87 11.27 1.00
N LEU A 32 7.74 10.75 -0.20
CA LEU A 32 8.45 11.32 -1.33
C LEU A 32 7.99 12.74 -1.61
N LEU A 33 6.69 12.94 -1.58
CA LEU A 33 6.16 14.27 -1.83
C LEU A 33 6.64 15.26 -0.78
N ALA A 34 6.57 14.85 0.46
CA ALA A 34 7.01 15.73 1.53
C ALA A 34 8.49 16.04 1.38
N SER A 35 9.27 15.04 1.03
CA SER A 35 10.70 15.23 0.87
C SER A 35 10.99 16.17 -0.28
N ARG A 36 10.24 16.03 -1.34
CA ARG A 36 10.45 16.89 -2.50
C ARG A 36 10.12 18.33 -2.18
N LEU A 37 9.02 18.52 -1.50
CA LEU A 37 8.62 19.88 -1.13
C LEU A 37 9.67 20.51 -0.24
N THR A 38 10.18 19.74 0.69
CA THR A 38 11.20 20.25 1.59
C THR A 38 12.48 20.54 0.82
N ALA A 39 12.85 19.63 -0.06
CA ALA A 39 14.07 19.79 -0.81
C ALA A 39 14.01 21.03 -1.68
N LYS A 40 12.80 21.41 -2.07
CA LYS A 40 12.67 22.56 -2.90
C LYS A 40 13.03 23.83 -2.18
N GLY A 41 13.32 23.79 -0.97
CA GLY A 41 13.71 24.97 -0.27
C GLY A 41 12.63 25.58 0.57
N ILE A 42 11.55 24.94 0.56
CA ILE A 42 10.53 25.45 1.40
C ILE A 42 10.82 25.25 2.78
N GLN A 43 11.51 24.49 3.04
CA GLN A 43 11.75 24.26 4.33
C GLN A 43 11.86 25.18 5.14
N LYS A 44 11.59 25.31 5.44
CA LYS A 44 11.65 26.06 6.27
C LYS A 44 12.04 26.08 6.70
#